data_547dbd71cf34185289d9f9a66b730407
#
_entry.id   547dbd71cf34185289d9f9a66b730407
#
_cell.length_a   1.000
_cell.length_b   1.000
_cell.length_c   1.000
_cell.angle_alpha   90.00
_cell.angle_beta   90.00
_cell.angle_gamma   90.00
#
_symmetry.space_group_name_H-M   'P 1'
#
loop_
_entity.id
_entity.type
_entity.pdbx_description
1 polymer ?
#
loop_
_entity_poly.entity_id
_entity_poly.type
_entity_poly.pdbx_seq_one_letter_code
_entity_poly.pdbx_strand_id
1 'polypeptide(L)'
;MSPRGARAAIVNYATAQIGKVYIWGGEGPDGFDCSGLVLKAYQQAGINLPHYSGSQIERGHRISLDQIQPGDLFAASGGGHVGIYVGNGQMVEAANPRAGVRLSPIRSSMYPLRINSDILD
;
A
#
# COMPACT_ATOMS: atom_id res chain seq x y z
N MET A 1 5.07 10.03 16.63
CA MET A 1 5.81 9.04 15.84
C MET A 1 6.64 9.75 14.78
N SER A 2 7.89 9.40 14.62
CA SER A 2 8.73 9.98 13.59
C SER A 2 8.30 9.46 12.20
N PRO A 3 8.61 10.18 11.10
CA PRO A 3 8.32 9.67 9.75
C PRO A 3 8.89 8.28 9.50
N ARG A 4 10.11 8.02 9.99
CA ARG A 4 10.75 6.71 9.87
C ARG A 4 9.94 5.63 10.59
N GLY A 5 9.44 5.92 11.79
CA GLY A 5 8.61 5.00 12.55
C GLY A 5 7.27 4.74 11.88
N ALA A 6 6.68 5.76 11.26
CA ALA A 6 5.44 5.62 10.52
C ALA A 6 5.61 4.70 9.32
N ARG A 7 6.68 4.89 8.55
CA ARG A 7 6.95 4.02 7.39
C ARG A 7 7.21 2.59 7.82
N ALA A 8 7.96 2.38 8.89
CA ALA A 8 8.20 1.03 9.41
C ALA A 8 6.90 0.36 9.85
N ALA A 9 6.00 1.10 10.48
CA ALA A 9 4.70 0.56 10.91
C ALA A 9 3.88 0.10 9.70
N ILE A 10 3.86 0.88 8.63
CA ILE A 10 3.15 0.55 7.39
C ILE A 10 3.73 -0.73 6.78
N VAL A 11 5.04 -0.77 6.60
CA VAL A 11 5.74 -1.90 5.96
C VAL A 11 5.58 -3.17 6.79
N ASN A 12 5.76 -3.07 8.10
CA ASN A 12 5.67 -4.24 8.98
C ASN A 12 4.26 -4.82 8.99
N TYR A 13 3.24 -3.97 9.03
CA TYR A 13 1.87 -4.46 8.96
C TYR A 13 1.60 -5.17 7.64
N ALA A 14 1.95 -4.55 6.52
CA ALA A 14 1.72 -5.12 5.19
C ALA A 14 2.42 -6.46 5.04
N THR A 15 3.68 -6.52 5.44
CA THR A 15 4.49 -7.75 5.33
C THR A 15 3.91 -8.89 6.18
N ALA A 16 3.38 -8.58 7.34
CA ALA A 16 2.76 -9.57 8.23
C ALA A 16 1.48 -10.18 7.63
N GLN A 17 0.88 -9.55 6.62
CA GLN A 17 -0.35 -10.07 6.00
C GLN A 17 -0.08 -11.01 4.81
N ILE A 18 1.17 -11.14 4.38
CA ILE A 18 1.52 -12.02 3.24
C ILE A 18 1.01 -13.43 3.52
N GLY A 19 0.35 -14.01 2.52
CA GLY A 19 -0.25 -15.35 2.61
C GLY A 19 -1.74 -15.35 2.94
N LYS A 20 -2.30 -14.22 3.34
CA LYS A 20 -3.75 -14.14 3.59
C LYS A 20 -4.53 -14.09 2.29
N VAL A 21 -5.80 -14.45 2.37
CA VAL A 21 -6.65 -14.53 1.19
C VAL A 21 -7.12 -13.15 0.75
N TYR A 22 -7.48 -13.05 -0.53
CA TYR A 22 -8.15 -11.87 -1.08
C TYR A 22 -9.64 -11.98 -0.78
N ILE A 23 -10.21 -10.92 -0.21
CA ILE A 23 -11.64 -10.83 0.06
C ILE A 23 -12.13 -9.49 -0.50
N TRP A 24 -13.12 -9.52 -1.40
CA TRP A 24 -13.74 -8.31 -1.94
C TRP A 24 -14.29 -7.45 -0.80
N GLY A 25 -13.88 -6.19 -0.75
CA GLY A 25 -14.24 -5.30 0.35
C GLY A 25 -13.53 -5.60 1.66
N GLY A 26 -12.58 -6.52 1.67
CA GLY A 26 -11.90 -6.96 2.88
C GLY A 26 -10.92 -5.94 3.42
N GLU A 27 -10.97 -5.73 4.72
CA GLU A 27 -10.07 -4.82 5.46
C GLU A 27 -9.32 -5.57 6.56
N GLY A 28 -9.34 -6.89 6.53
CA GLY A 28 -8.71 -7.73 7.54
C GLY A 28 -9.61 -7.98 8.75
N PRO A 29 -9.15 -8.80 9.69
CA PRO A 29 -7.85 -9.48 9.71
C PRO A 29 -7.76 -10.74 8.86
N ASP A 30 -8.89 -11.30 8.41
CA ASP A 30 -8.91 -12.59 7.73
C ASP A 30 -8.47 -12.52 6.28
N GLY A 31 -8.77 -11.42 5.61
CA GLY A 31 -8.38 -11.20 4.23
C GLY A 31 -8.57 -9.74 3.83
N PHE A 32 -8.05 -9.40 2.66
CA PHE A 32 -7.99 -8.01 2.21
C PHE A 32 -8.28 -7.91 0.72
N ASP A 33 -8.88 -6.79 0.29
CA ASP A 33 -8.70 -6.35 -1.08
C ASP A 33 -7.50 -5.38 -1.15
N CYS A 34 -7.15 -4.89 -2.35
CA CYS A 34 -5.94 -4.10 -2.54
C CYS A 34 -5.94 -2.83 -1.67
N SER A 35 -7.04 -2.11 -1.69
CA SER A 35 -7.17 -0.86 -0.94
C SER A 35 -7.44 -1.09 0.54
N GLY A 36 -8.05 -2.21 0.90
CA GLY A 36 -8.25 -2.58 2.31
C GLY A 36 -6.94 -2.85 3.03
N LEU A 37 -5.99 -3.49 2.34
CA LEU A 37 -4.65 -3.68 2.88
C LEU A 37 -3.95 -2.34 3.11
N VAL A 38 -4.01 -1.44 2.14
CA VAL A 38 -3.43 -0.10 2.24
C VAL A 38 -4.07 0.68 3.40
N LEU A 39 -5.40 0.64 3.48
CA LEU A 39 -6.13 1.34 4.54
C LEU A 39 -5.66 0.90 5.93
N LYS A 40 -5.58 -0.40 6.16
CA LYS A 40 -5.18 -0.92 7.47
C LYS A 40 -3.71 -0.68 7.78
N ALA A 41 -2.84 -0.81 6.78
CA ALA A 41 -1.42 -0.54 6.96
C ALA A 41 -1.19 0.93 7.35
N TYR A 42 -1.87 1.85 6.69
CA TYR A 42 -1.72 3.27 6.98
C TYR A 42 -2.33 3.66 8.33
N GLN A 43 -3.39 2.95 8.77
CA GLN A 43 -3.93 3.15 10.12
C GLN A 43 -2.87 2.90 11.20
N GLN A 44 -1.93 1.99 10.96
CA GLN A 44 -0.88 1.70 11.93
C GLN A 44 0.05 2.90 12.15
N ALA A 45 0.10 3.79 11.19
CA ALA A 45 0.89 5.03 11.28
C ALA A 45 0.04 6.23 11.69
N GLY A 46 -1.23 6.02 12.01
CA GLY A 46 -2.12 7.11 12.37
C GLY A 46 -2.68 7.89 11.19
N ILE A 47 -2.60 7.32 9.97
CA ILE A 47 -3.11 7.96 8.76
C ILE A 47 -4.40 7.29 8.36
N ASN A 48 -5.49 8.08 8.29
CA ASN A 48 -6.81 7.58 7.89
C ASN A 48 -7.01 7.79 6.41
N LEU A 49 -7.22 6.70 5.66
CA LEU A 49 -7.49 6.74 4.24
C LEU A 49 -8.89 6.21 3.95
N PRO A 50 -9.53 6.67 2.87
CA PRO A 50 -10.76 6.02 2.41
C PRO A 50 -10.46 4.62 1.92
N HIS A 51 -11.48 3.76 1.80
CA HIS A 51 -11.28 2.37 1.40
C HIS A 51 -11.04 2.21 -0.10
N TYR A 52 -11.51 3.11 -0.93
CA TYR A 52 -11.43 2.98 -2.39
C TYR A 52 -10.04 3.30 -2.90
N SER A 53 -9.50 2.47 -3.83
CA SER A 53 -8.18 2.71 -4.41
C SER A 53 -8.10 4.08 -5.11
N GLY A 54 -9.10 4.43 -5.92
CA GLY A 54 -9.14 5.74 -6.58
C GLY A 54 -9.14 6.89 -5.59
N SER A 55 -9.89 6.76 -4.50
CA SER A 55 -9.95 7.79 -3.46
C SER A 55 -8.64 7.87 -2.68
N GLN A 56 -7.97 6.75 -2.47
CA GLN A 56 -6.64 6.75 -1.85
C GLN A 56 -5.61 7.48 -2.71
N ILE A 57 -5.64 7.21 -4.01
CA ILE A 57 -4.73 7.85 -4.97
C ILE A 57 -4.90 9.38 -4.95
N GLU A 58 -6.14 9.85 -4.81
CA GLU A 58 -6.43 11.29 -4.71
C GLU A 58 -5.85 11.93 -3.45
N ARG A 59 -5.53 11.14 -2.44
CA ARG A 59 -4.90 11.63 -1.20
C ARG A 59 -3.39 11.73 -1.30
N GLY A 60 -2.83 11.45 -2.47
CA GLY A 60 -1.40 11.47 -2.69
C GLY A 60 -1.00 12.22 -3.94
N HIS A 61 0.28 12.16 -4.23
CA HIS A 61 0.85 12.73 -5.45
C HIS A 61 1.91 11.79 -6.00
N ARG A 62 2.05 11.80 -7.32
CA ARG A 62 3.05 10.99 -8.00
C ARG A 62 4.45 11.52 -7.67
N ILE A 63 5.37 10.60 -7.40
CA ILE A 63 6.79 10.92 -7.21
C ILE A 63 7.61 10.18 -8.27
N SER A 64 8.88 10.53 -8.39
CA SER A 64 9.77 9.80 -9.29
C SER A 64 10.21 8.49 -8.63
N LEU A 65 10.58 7.51 -9.46
CA LEU A 65 10.98 6.19 -8.98
C LEU A 65 12.21 6.27 -8.08
N ASP A 66 13.14 7.19 -8.37
CA ASP A 66 14.35 7.35 -7.56
C ASP A 66 14.09 7.99 -6.20
N GLN A 67 12.90 8.53 -5.96
CA GLN A 67 12.51 9.13 -4.69
C GLN A 67 11.70 8.18 -3.81
N ILE A 68 11.34 7.02 -4.31
CA ILE A 68 10.45 6.11 -3.58
C ILE A 68 11.12 5.59 -2.31
N GLN A 69 10.34 5.51 -1.24
CA GLN A 69 10.78 4.98 0.05
C GLN A 69 9.82 3.90 0.53
N PRO A 70 10.31 2.92 1.32
CA PRO A 70 9.41 1.93 1.92
C PRO A 70 8.26 2.62 2.65
N GLY A 71 7.05 2.11 2.45
CA GLY A 71 5.83 2.71 2.97
C GLY A 71 5.10 3.60 1.97
N ASP A 72 5.75 4.01 0.87
CA ASP A 72 5.04 4.65 -0.23
C ASP A 72 4.21 3.62 -0.99
N LEU A 73 3.36 4.08 -1.91
CA LEU A 73 2.49 3.23 -2.70
C LEU A 73 2.98 3.11 -4.13
N PHE A 74 2.54 2.03 -4.77
CA PHE A 74 2.46 1.92 -6.23
C PHE A 74 1.00 1.89 -6.63
N ALA A 75 0.65 2.67 -7.63
CA ALA A 75 -0.72 2.77 -8.11
C ALA A 75 -0.78 2.39 -9.59
N ALA A 76 -1.80 1.65 -9.98
CA ALA A 76 -2.02 1.32 -11.39
C ALA A 76 -2.61 2.52 -12.12
N SER A 77 -2.18 2.72 -13.37
CA SER A 77 -2.80 3.68 -14.26
C SER A 77 -4.28 3.33 -14.39
N GLY A 78 -5.17 4.31 -14.23
CA GLY A 78 -6.61 4.08 -14.20
C GLY A 78 -7.19 3.86 -12.81
N GLY A 79 -6.36 3.73 -11.77
CA GLY A 79 -6.82 3.74 -10.37
C GLY A 79 -7.40 2.45 -9.84
N GLY A 80 -7.27 1.35 -10.56
CA GLY A 80 -7.91 0.09 -10.18
C GLY A 80 -7.11 -0.79 -9.24
N HIS A 81 -5.88 -0.41 -8.89
CA HIS A 81 -5.05 -1.23 -8.03
C HIS A 81 -3.99 -0.40 -7.31
N VAL A 82 -3.66 -0.80 -6.09
CA VAL A 82 -2.62 -0.19 -5.27
C VAL A 82 -1.84 -1.27 -4.53
N GLY A 83 -0.56 -1.00 -4.29
CA GLY A 83 0.31 -1.85 -3.48
C GLY A 83 1.22 -1.00 -2.62
N ILE A 84 1.86 -1.61 -1.63
CA ILE A 84 2.74 -0.92 -0.68
C ILE A 84 4.19 -1.29 -0.99
N TYR A 85 5.01 -0.28 -1.29
CA TYR A 85 6.44 -0.50 -1.51
C TYR A 85 7.13 -0.88 -0.20
N VAL A 86 7.92 -1.94 -0.23
CA VAL A 86 8.60 -2.43 0.98
C VAL A 86 10.12 -2.41 0.85
N GLY A 87 10.64 -1.87 -0.24
CA GLY A 87 12.08 -1.81 -0.49
C GLY A 87 12.55 -2.89 -1.45
N ASN A 88 13.78 -2.80 -1.88
CA ASN A 88 14.43 -3.78 -2.74
C ASN A 88 13.70 -4.07 -4.06
N GLY A 89 12.99 -3.06 -4.59
CA GLY A 89 12.25 -3.23 -5.84
C GLY A 89 11.00 -4.10 -5.70
N GLN A 90 10.45 -4.24 -4.49
CA GLN A 90 9.32 -5.11 -4.23
C GLN A 90 8.19 -4.37 -3.51
N MET A 91 6.97 -4.88 -3.70
CA MET A 91 5.79 -4.36 -3.01
C MET A 91 4.98 -5.51 -2.42
N VAL A 92 4.20 -5.22 -1.40
CA VAL A 92 3.17 -6.13 -0.89
C VAL A 92 1.84 -5.66 -1.42
N GLU A 93 1.07 -6.56 -1.99
CA GLU A 93 -0.22 -6.26 -2.60
C GLU A 93 -1.23 -7.37 -2.32
N ALA A 94 -2.49 -7.02 -2.13
CA ALA A 94 -3.58 -7.98 -2.21
C ALA A 94 -3.98 -8.03 -3.68
N ALA A 95 -3.48 -9.03 -4.41
CA ALA A 95 -3.43 -8.99 -5.86
C ALA A 95 -4.75 -9.37 -6.53
N ASN A 96 -5.28 -10.52 -6.19
CA ASN A 96 -6.53 -11.05 -6.75
C ASN A 96 -6.93 -12.29 -5.95
N PRO A 97 -8.16 -12.85 -6.17
CA PRO A 97 -8.61 -14.00 -5.38
C PRO A 97 -7.73 -15.25 -5.48
N ARG A 98 -7.00 -15.42 -6.59
CA ARG A 98 -6.10 -16.56 -6.74
C ARG A 98 -4.80 -16.38 -5.96
N ALA A 99 -4.22 -15.19 -6.04
CA ALA A 99 -2.90 -14.92 -5.47
C ALA A 99 -2.95 -14.50 -4.01
N GLY A 100 -4.04 -13.87 -3.58
CA GLY A 100 -4.13 -13.32 -2.23
C GLY A 100 -3.13 -12.20 -1.99
N VAL A 101 -2.70 -12.05 -0.75
CA VAL A 101 -1.70 -11.06 -0.34
C VAL A 101 -0.32 -11.66 -0.59
N ARG A 102 0.50 -10.94 -1.35
CA ARG A 102 1.82 -11.46 -1.75
C ARG A 102 2.86 -10.36 -1.83
N LEU A 103 4.12 -10.78 -1.75
CA LEU A 103 5.27 -9.97 -2.11
C LEU A 103 5.50 -10.13 -3.60
N SER A 104 5.64 -9.02 -4.33
CA SER A 104 5.87 -9.08 -5.78
C SER A 104 6.81 -7.97 -6.23
N PRO A 105 7.51 -8.16 -7.37
CA PRO A 105 8.31 -7.09 -7.94
C PRO A 105 7.43 -5.92 -8.35
N ILE A 106 7.98 -4.72 -8.29
CA ILE A 106 7.29 -3.55 -8.86
C ILE A 106 7.15 -3.74 -10.37
N ARG A 107 6.07 -3.16 -10.93
CA ARG A 107 5.74 -3.33 -12.35
C ARG A 107 5.73 -1.98 -13.06
N SER A 108 6.17 -1.96 -14.32
CA SER A 108 6.19 -0.73 -15.12
C SER A 108 4.79 -0.18 -15.44
N SER A 109 3.75 -1.02 -15.27
CA SER A 109 2.36 -0.58 -15.43
C SER A 109 1.84 0.22 -14.23
N MET A 110 2.63 0.31 -13.16
CA MET A 110 2.28 1.05 -11.96
C MET A 110 3.28 2.18 -11.73
N TYR A 111 2.85 3.22 -11.03
CA TYR A 111 3.69 4.38 -10.76
C TYR A 111 3.79 4.64 -9.26
N PRO A 112 4.93 5.21 -8.80
CA PRO A 112 5.10 5.51 -7.39
C PRO A 112 4.25 6.71 -6.95
N LEU A 113 3.63 6.58 -5.79
CA LEU A 113 2.71 7.56 -5.23
C LEU A 113 3.03 7.76 -3.75
N ARG A 114 3.08 9.01 -3.31
CA ARG A 114 3.25 9.33 -1.89
C ARG A 114 1.99 9.96 -1.36
N ILE A 115 1.46 9.39 -0.28
CA ILE A 115 0.28 9.95 0.40
C ILE A 115 0.67 11.28 1.05
N ASN A 116 -0.18 12.29 0.88
CA ASN A 116 0.01 13.62 1.45
C ASN A 116 -0.23 13.55 2.96
N SER A 117 0.85 13.59 3.74
CA SER A 117 0.76 13.53 5.18
C SER A 117 2.08 13.99 5.80
N ASP A 118 2.00 14.86 6.78
CA ASP A 118 3.17 15.30 7.54
C ASP A 118 3.81 14.14 8.30
N ILE A 119 3.04 13.08 8.57
CA ILE A 119 3.53 11.91 9.31
C ILE A 119 4.61 11.17 8.53
N LEU A 120 4.49 11.13 7.19
CA LEU A 120 5.45 10.40 6.35
C LEU A 120 6.74 11.18 6.11
N ASP A 121 6.69 12.45 6.22
CA ASP A 121 7.81 13.32 5.93
C ASP A 121 8.12 14.26 7.10
#